data_b1944eac4cb567853de4084ce626fb4f
#
_entry.id   b1944eac4cb567853de4084ce626fb4f
#
_cell.length_a   1.000
_cell.length_b   1.000
_cell.length_c   1.000
_cell.angle_alpha   90.00
_cell.angle_beta   90.00
_cell.angle_gamma   90.00
#
_symmetry.space_group_name_H-M   'P 1'
#
loop_
_entity.id
_entity.type
_entity.pdbx_description
1 polymer ?
#
loop_
_entity_poly.entity_id
_entity_poly.type
_entity_poly.pdbx_seq_one_letter_code
_entity_poly.pdbx_strand_id
1 'polypeptide(L)'
;MANYKNIYFIGIGGIGMSAIARYYNFKGLSVSGYDKTPSELTHKLEEEGIKIHYMDDISFIPTDIENTLVIYTPAIPHDMGELVYVQEHGYKVLKRSRVLGEITDGQHCMAVSGTHGKTSTSTLTAHIFTESGVGCSAFLGGISKNYDTNLLTSHTPVVVAEADEFDRSFLQLHPEIAVITAMDADHLDIYGDLEHVHEAFKEFASQVSGTVIAKLGLDITEADTKAKILRYHFNDSRADFYARNPQPDKLGYFSFDLVYPGGVIENVKCGTPGWVNVENSVAAGAICLTYGLEPDAIRHAIGTFQGVKRRLDIHLNTEKLSYIDDYAHHPKELATAISSMRDIFPGRKLTAVFQPHLYTRTRDFAADFAASLSKVDKLILLDIYPAREEPIPGVTSEIIFDKVTAPEKVLLKKEELMDYLQNEPLDVLITFGAGNIDRFIEPITEMLRERAGISNS
;
A
#
# COMPACT_ATOMS: atom_id res chain seq x y z
N MET A 1 2.45 16.16 -23.16
CA MET A 1 2.04 16.96 -21.98
C MET A 1 1.97 18.41 -22.34
N ALA A 2 0.88 19.11 -21.97
CA ALA A 2 0.82 20.56 -22.12
C ALA A 2 1.95 21.22 -21.29
N ASN A 3 2.50 22.35 -21.77
CA ASN A 3 3.64 23.04 -21.15
C ASN A 3 3.22 23.86 -19.92
N TYR A 4 2.71 23.21 -18.85
CA TYR A 4 2.47 23.89 -17.59
C TYR A 4 3.79 24.31 -16.95
N LYS A 5 3.77 25.43 -16.24
CA LYS A 5 4.90 25.93 -15.42
C LYS A 5 4.66 25.66 -13.94
N ASN A 6 3.39 25.72 -13.54
CA ASN A 6 2.94 25.56 -12.16
C ASN A 6 2.02 24.35 -12.05
N ILE A 7 2.23 23.56 -11.02
CA ILE A 7 1.34 22.47 -10.64
C ILE A 7 0.84 22.75 -9.23
N TYR A 8 -0.46 22.87 -9.08
CA TYR A 8 -1.10 23.15 -7.81
C TYR A 8 -1.93 21.96 -7.34
N PHE A 9 -1.72 21.55 -6.11
CA PHE A 9 -2.37 20.36 -5.55
C PHE A 9 -3.39 20.74 -4.46
N ILE A 10 -4.59 20.16 -4.52
CA ILE A 10 -5.59 20.23 -3.46
C ILE A 10 -5.68 18.85 -2.80
N GLY A 11 -5.13 18.72 -1.57
CA GLY A 11 -4.91 17.47 -0.85
C GLY A 11 -3.56 16.83 -1.15
N ILE A 12 -2.48 17.63 -1.11
CA ILE A 12 -1.12 17.23 -1.53
C ILE A 12 -0.51 16.14 -0.64
N GLY A 13 -0.90 16.05 0.65
CA GLY A 13 -0.36 15.09 1.62
C GLY A 13 -0.86 13.66 1.47
N GLY A 14 -1.81 13.39 0.57
CA GLY A 14 -2.21 12.02 0.25
C GLY A 14 -1.08 11.23 -0.41
N ILE A 15 -0.95 9.91 -0.11
CA ILE A 15 0.15 9.07 -0.59
C ILE A 15 0.30 9.12 -2.13
N GLY A 16 -0.78 9.01 -2.88
CA GLY A 16 -0.72 9.08 -4.35
C GLY A 16 -0.58 10.51 -4.90
N MET A 17 -1.04 11.54 -4.16
CA MET A 17 -0.89 12.95 -4.53
C MET A 17 0.55 13.39 -4.36
N SER A 18 1.18 13.07 -3.24
CA SER A 18 2.58 13.40 -2.95
C SER A 18 3.55 12.77 -3.94
N ALA A 19 3.28 11.55 -4.40
CA ALA A 19 4.09 10.91 -5.45
C ALA A 19 4.05 11.72 -6.76
N ILE A 20 2.88 12.18 -7.20
CA ILE A 20 2.75 13.01 -8.40
C ILE A 20 3.39 14.40 -8.18
N ALA A 21 3.25 14.98 -6.98
CA ALA A 21 3.89 16.25 -6.64
C ALA A 21 5.42 16.16 -6.74
N ARG A 22 6.03 15.12 -6.17
CA ARG A 22 7.46 14.82 -6.30
C ARG A 22 7.89 14.60 -7.74
N TYR A 23 7.07 13.89 -8.53
CA TYR A 23 7.38 13.66 -9.95
C TYR A 23 7.49 14.96 -10.73
N TYR A 24 6.53 15.88 -10.56
CA TYR A 24 6.59 17.19 -11.23
C TYR A 24 7.70 18.09 -10.69
N ASN A 25 7.99 18.02 -9.40
CA ASN A 25 9.14 18.69 -8.79
C ASN A 25 10.47 18.17 -9.38
N PHE A 26 10.62 16.85 -9.52
CA PHE A 26 11.77 16.23 -10.21
C PHE A 26 11.89 16.66 -11.69
N LYS A 27 10.76 16.91 -12.38
CA LYS A 27 10.76 17.46 -13.75
C LYS A 27 11.07 18.95 -13.81
N GLY A 28 11.32 19.60 -12.69
CA GLY A 28 11.71 21.01 -12.61
C GLY A 28 10.57 22.01 -12.70
N LEU A 29 9.31 21.57 -12.48
CA LEU A 29 8.14 22.44 -12.45
C LEU A 29 7.96 23.07 -11.07
N SER A 30 7.31 24.24 -11.00
CA SER A 30 6.94 24.86 -9.73
C SER A 30 5.75 24.12 -9.12
N VAL A 31 5.96 23.47 -7.98
CA VAL A 31 4.93 22.67 -7.29
C VAL A 31 4.53 23.35 -5.99
N SER A 32 3.23 23.48 -5.76
CA SER A 32 2.64 23.96 -4.51
C SER A 32 1.30 23.32 -4.25
N GLY A 33 0.76 23.48 -3.06
CA GLY A 33 -0.57 22.94 -2.79
C GLY A 33 -1.07 23.13 -1.36
N TYR A 34 -2.28 22.67 -1.17
CA TYR A 34 -3.00 22.63 0.09
C TYR A 34 -3.08 21.22 0.65
N ASP A 35 -2.99 21.11 1.98
CA ASP A 35 -3.49 19.96 2.72
C ASP A 35 -4.15 20.43 4.03
N LYS A 36 -5.12 19.67 4.53
CA LYS A 36 -5.82 20.05 5.76
C LYS A 36 -4.96 19.89 7.01
N THR A 37 -4.05 18.92 7.00
CA THR A 37 -3.33 18.46 8.20
C THR A 37 -1.83 18.30 7.94
N PRO A 38 -0.96 18.93 8.72
CA PRO A 38 0.47 18.65 8.70
C PRO A 38 0.73 17.18 9.06
N SER A 39 1.62 16.53 8.31
CA SER A 39 2.02 15.14 8.50
C SER A 39 3.51 14.98 8.22
N GLU A 40 4.09 13.85 8.60
CA GLU A 40 5.48 13.53 8.23
C GLU A 40 5.70 13.62 6.71
N LEU A 41 4.72 13.17 5.93
CA LEU A 41 4.79 13.22 4.47
C LEU A 41 4.77 14.65 3.93
N THR A 42 3.90 15.53 4.44
CA THR A 42 3.89 16.94 4.03
C THR A 42 5.17 17.67 4.43
N HIS A 43 5.73 17.39 5.62
CA HIS A 43 7.02 17.95 6.03
C HIS A 43 8.16 17.51 5.11
N LYS A 44 8.21 16.25 4.70
CA LYS A 44 9.20 15.79 3.72
C LYS A 44 9.04 16.50 2.37
N LEU A 45 7.81 16.75 1.90
CA LEU A 45 7.58 17.53 0.69
C LEU A 45 8.08 18.99 0.82
N GLU A 46 7.90 19.61 1.98
CA GLU A 46 8.40 20.95 2.27
C GLU A 46 9.94 20.98 2.28
N GLU A 47 10.59 19.96 2.86
CA GLU A 47 12.05 19.79 2.82
C GLU A 47 12.57 19.60 1.38
N GLU A 48 11.79 18.98 0.51
CA GLU A 48 12.05 18.83 -0.93
C GLU A 48 11.80 20.12 -1.73
N GLY A 49 11.40 21.22 -1.08
CA GLY A 49 11.20 22.54 -1.68
C GLY A 49 9.80 22.80 -2.22
N ILE A 50 8.84 21.93 -1.95
CA ILE A 50 7.44 22.09 -2.34
C ILE A 50 6.74 23.00 -1.31
N LYS A 51 6.02 24.02 -1.79
CA LYS A 51 5.32 24.97 -0.91
C LYS A 51 3.94 24.45 -0.53
N ILE A 52 3.69 24.23 0.76
CA ILE A 52 2.42 23.73 1.27
C ILE A 52 1.80 24.73 2.24
N HIS A 53 0.48 24.87 2.20
CA HIS A 53 -0.30 25.59 3.21
C HIS A 53 -1.44 24.73 3.72
N TYR A 54 -1.97 25.10 4.90
CA TYR A 54 -2.91 24.26 5.66
C TYR A 54 -4.25 24.95 5.96
N MET A 55 -4.50 26.07 5.31
CA MET A 55 -5.77 26.81 5.39
C MET A 55 -6.37 26.90 3.99
N ASP A 56 -7.69 26.74 3.88
CA ASP A 56 -8.43 26.97 2.65
C ASP A 56 -8.41 28.47 2.33
N ASP A 57 -7.47 28.91 1.48
CA ASP A 57 -7.23 30.30 1.14
C ASP A 57 -6.77 30.44 -0.31
N ILE A 58 -7.64 31.01 -1.14
CA ILE A 58 -7.42 31.22 -2.58
C ILE A 58 -6.19 32.08 -2.91
N SER A 59 -5.65 32.85 -1.96
CA SER A 59 -4.47 33.69 -2.17
C SER A 59 -3.18 32.90 -2.43
N PHE A 60 -3.13 31.60 -2.08
CA PHE A 60 -1.99 30.72 -2.34
C PHE A 60 -2.02 30.09 -3.74
N ILE A 61 -3.14 30.16 -4.45
CA ILE A 61 -3.27 29.59 -5.79
C ILE A 61 -2.43 30.41 -6.78
N PRO A 62 -1.61 29.78 -7.65
CA PRO A 62 -0.86 30.50 -8.67
C PRO A 62 -1.78 31.30 -9.59
N THR A 63 -1.48 32.58 -9.82
CA THR A 63 -2.32 33.50 -10.62
C THR A 63 -2.18 33.34 -12.14
N ASP A 64 -1.16 32.62 -12.61
CA ASP A 64 -0.93 32.34 -14.04
C ASP A 64 -1.83 31.15 -14.49
N ILE A 65 -3.11 31.43 -14.71
CA ILE A 65 -4.16 30.45 -14.98
C ILE A 65 -3.80 29.55 -16.18
N GLU A 66 -3.33 30.13 -17.28
CA GLU A 66 -3.05 29.41 -18.53
C GLU A 66 -1.90 28.38 -18.40
N ASN A 67 -0.94 28.66 -17.52
CA ASN A 67 0.23 27.81 -17.28
C ASN A 67 0.15 27.03 -15.97
N THR A 68 -1.03 26.96 -15.33
CA THR A 68 -1.25 26.23 -14.07
C THR A 68 -2.16 25.03 -14.30
N LEU A 69 -1.68 23.84 -13.94
CA LEU A 69 -2.50 22.65 -13.78
C LEU A 69 -2.86 22.48 -12.30
N VAL A 70 -4.14 22.34 -12.02
CA VAL A 70 -4.65 22.00 -10.68
C VAL A 70 -5.00 20.54 -10.60
N ILE A 71 -4.50 19.86 -9.57
CA ILE A 71 -4.70 18.43 -9.35
C ILE A 71 -5.41 18.23 -8.01
N TYR A 72 -6.49 17.47 -7.99
CA TYR A 72 -7.21 17.19 -6.76
C TYR A 72 -7.53 15.69 -6.57
N THR A 73 -7.86 15.32 -5.34
CA THR A 73 -8.29 13.96 -4.96
C THR A 73 -9.80 13.97 -4.60
N PRO A 74 -10.53 12.86 -4.86
CA PRO A 74 -11.94 12.73 -4.46
C PRO A 74 -12.22 12.90 -2.96
N ALA A 75 -11.18 12.79 -2.11
CA ALA A 75 -11.31 12.99 -0.67
C ALA A 75 -11.56 14.47 -0.26
N ILE A 76 -11.42 15.41 -1.18
CA ILE A 76 -11.67 16.83 -0.94
C ILE A 76 -13.17 17.11 -1.03
N PRO A 77 -13.78 17.84 -0.06
CA PRO A 77 -15.17 18.28 -0.14
C PRO A 77 -15.42 19.12 -1.39
N HIS A 78 -16.53 18.90 -2.05
CA HIS A 78 -16.88 19.62 -3.28
C HIS A 78 -17.13 21.12 -3.08
N ASP A 79 -17.44 21.53 -1.85
CA ASP A 79 -17.71 22.91 -1.42
C ASP A 79 -16.47 23.62 -0.84
N MET A 80 -15.28 22.99 -0.92
CA MET A 80 -14.02 23.62 -0.51
C MET A 80 -13.74 24.86 -1.35
N GLY A 81 -13.41 25.98 -0.69
CA GLY A 81 -13.26 27.29 -1.31
C GLY A 81 -12.26 27.34 -2.46
N GLU A 82 -11.08 26.76 -2.28
CA GLU A 82 -10.06 26.70 -3.35
C GLU A 82 -10.50 25.84 -4.53
N LEU A 83 -11.17 24.68 -4.29
CA LEU A 83 -11.64 23.81 -5.37
C LEU A 83 -12.73 24.51 -6.18
N VAL A 84 -13.69 25.16 -5.52
CA VAL A 84 -14.73 25.95 -6.18
C VAL A 84 -14.11 27.08 -6.99
N TYR A 85 -13.19 27.83 -6.39
CA TYR A 85 -12.53 28.95 -7.05
C TYR A 85 -11.85 28.54 -8.37
N VAL A 86 -11.02 27.47 -8.36
CA VAL A 86 -10.29 27.05 -9.57
C VAL A 86 -11.24 26.53 -10.65
N GLN A 87 -12.36 25.90 -10.27
CA GLN A 87 -13.38 25.44 -11.22
C GLN A 87 -14.12 26.60 -11.90
N GLU A 88 -14.37 27.68 -11.17
CA GLU A 88 -15.11 28.85 -11.68
C GLU A 88 -14.23 29.83 -12.46
N HIS A 89 -12.90 29.83 -12.23
CA HIS A 89 -12.00 30.83 -12.80
C HIS A 89 -11.15 30.33 -13.98
N GLY A 90 -11.53 29.19 -14.59
CA GLY A 90 -10.97 28.74 -15.86
C GLY A 90 -9.62 28.02 -15.76
N TYR A 91 -9.22 27.58 -14.59
CA TYR A 91 -8.06 26.70 -14.43
C TYR A 91 -8.31 25.34 -15.08
N LYS A 92 -7.25 24.70 -15.57
CA LYS A 92 -7.29 23.29 -15.93
C LYS A 92 -7.25 22.45 -14.64
N VAL A 93 -8.38 21.81 -14.32
CA VAL A 93 -8.53 21.01 -13.09
C VAL A 93 -8.69 19.55 -13.47
N LEU A 94 -7.81 18.68 -12.95
CA LEU A 94 -7.83 17.24 -13.21
C LEU A 94 -7.82 16.43 -11.91
N LYS A 95 -8.49 15.28 -11.94
CA LYS A 95 -8.38 14.27 -10.87
C LYS A 95 -6.99 13.62 -10.91
N ARG A 96 -6.46 13.25 -9.74
CA ARG A 96 -5.19 12.52 -9.56
C ARG A 96 -5.04 11.34 -10.54
N SER A 97 -6.05 10.50 -10.66
CA SER A 97 -6.04 9.32 -11.52
C SER A 97 -5.85 9.67 -12.99
N ARG A 98 -6.50 10.73 -13.47
CA ARG A 98 -6.34 11.21 -14.85
C ARG A 98 -4.93 11.67 -15.13
N VAL A 99 -4.33 12.39 -14.17
CA VAL A 99 -2.95 12.87 -14.29
C VAL A 99 -1.96 11.71 -14.32
N LEU A 100 -2.17 10.68 -13.49
CA LEU A 100 -1.34 9.47 -13.53
C LEU A 100 -1.44 8.77 -14.89
N GLY A 101 -2.65 8.67 -15.45
CA GLY A 101 -2.83 8.17 -16.82
C GLY A 101 -2.02 8.96 -17.84
N GLU A 102 -2.12 10.30 -17.83
CA GLU A 102 -1.36 11.15 -18.74
C GLU A 102 0.17 11.07 -18.55
N ILE A 103 0.64 10.79 -17.32
CA ILE A 103 2.08 10.56 -17.04
C ILE A 103 2.54 9.23 -17.67
N THR A 104 1.72 8.19 -17.62
CA THR A 104 2.06 6.84 -18.10
C THR A 104 1.88 6.68 -19.61
N ASP A 105 1.10 7.56 -20.26
CA ASP A 105 0.86 7.51 -21.69
C ASP A 105 2.16 7.62 -22.50
N GLY A 106 2.34 6.69 -23.44
CA GLY A 106 3.51 6.62 -24.31
C GLY A 106 4.79 6.11 -23.62
N GLN A 107 4.67 5.56 -22.42
CA GLN A 107 5.76 4.90 -21.70
C GLN A 107 5.51 3.39 -21.57
N HIS A 108 6.55 2.63 -21.25
CA HIS A 108 6.43 1.22 -20.86
C HIS A 108 5.81 1.14 -19.47
N CYS A 109 4.49 1.15 -19.40
CA CYS A 109 3.76 1.13 -18.12
C CYS A 109 3.54 -0.31 -17.65
N MET A 110 4.08 -0.60 -16.45
CA MET A 110 3.85 -1.83 -15.69
C MET A 110 2.83 -1.53 -14.59
N ALA A 111 1.63 -2.07 -14.70
CA ALA A 111 0.58 -1.81 -13.72
C ALA A 111 0.33 -3.01 -12.81
N VAL A 112 0.12 -2.75 -11.53
CA VAL A 112 -0.26 -3.78 -10.55
C VAL A 112 -1.62 -3.43 -9.98
N SER A 113 -2.61 -4.26 -10.29
CA SER A 113 -4.00 -4.11 -9.84
C SER A 113 -4.48 -5.32 -9.03
N GLY A 114 -5.62 -5.17 -8.38
CA GLY A 114 -6.28 -6.21 -7.60
C GLY A 114 -6.67 -5.74 -6.21
N THR A 115 -7.64 -6.39 -5.60
CA THR A 115 -8.16 -5.99 -4.27
C THR A 115 -7.14 -6.17 -3.15
N HIS A 116 -6.12 -7.04 -3.33
CA HIS A 116 -5.06 -7.30 -2.34
C HIS A 116 -3.67 -7.37 -2.99
N GLY A 117 -2.62 -7.06 -2.24
CA GLY A 117 -1.22 -7.23 -2.66
C GLY A 117 -0.67 -6.17 -3.61
N LYS A 118 -1.47 -5.18 -4.05
CA LYS A 118 -1.04 -4.11 -4.98
C LYS A 118 0.25 -3.42 -4.56
N THR A 119 0.25 -2.83 -3.38
CA THR A 119 1.36 -2.00 -2.90
C THR A 119 2.66 -2.79 -2.74
N SER A 120 2.60 -3.98 -2.16
CA SER A 120 3.80 -4.81 -1.98
C SER A 120 4.35 -5.28 -3.33
N THR A 121 3.48 -5.71 -4.26
CA THR A 121 3.89 -6.19 -5.57
C THR A 121 4.43 -5.05 -6.46
N SER A 122 3.77 -3.88 -6.49
CA SER A 122 4.26 -2.73 -7.28
C SER A 122 5.58 -2.20 -6.73
N THR A 123 5.73 -2.14 -5.40
CA THR A 123 6.98 -1.70 -4.77
C THR A 123 8.13 -2.69 -5.04
N LEU A 124 7.86 -4.00 -4.96
CA LEU A 124 8.85 -5.02 -5.29
C LEU A 124 9.19 -4.98 -6.80
N THR A 125 8.22 -4.79 -7.69
CA THR A 125 8.46 -4.63 -9.12
C THR A 125 9.40 -3.44 -9.38
N ALA A 126 9.12 -2.29 -8.77
CA ALA A 126 9.95 -1.10 -8.88
C ALA A 126 11.37 -1.33 -8.32
N HIS A 127 11.49 -2.08 -7.21
CA HIS A 127 12.77 -2.47 -6.64
C HIS A 127 13.57 -3.34 -7.60
N ILE A 128 12.94 -4.34 -8.24
CA ILE A 128 13.61 -5.20 -9.23
C ILE A 128 14.10 -4.37 -10.42
N PHE A 129 13.29 -3.46 -10.98
CA PHE A 129 13.74 -2.58 -12.06
C PHE A 129 14.91 -1.68 -11.66
N THR A 130 14.92 -1.19 -10.42
CA THR A 130 16.00 -0.35 -9.90
C THR A 130 17.28 -1.13 -9.73
N GLU A 131 17.23 -2.29 -9.05
CA GLU A 131 18.40 -3.16 -8.79
C GLU A 131 18.96 -3.81 -10.06
N SER A 132 18.14 -4.01 -11.09
CA SER A 132 18.59 -4.52 -12.39
C SER A 132 19.44 -3.51 -13.18
N GLY A 133 19.49 -2.24 -12.75
CA GLY A 133 20.18 -1.16 -13.45
C GLY A 133 19.37 -0.55 -14.62
N VAL A 134 18.21 -1.11 -14.99
CA VAL A 134 17.29 -0.52 -15.98
C VAL A 134 16.67 0.76 -15.41
N GLY A 135 16.23 0.72 -14.15
CA GLY A 135 15.55 1.82 -13.49
C GLY A 135 14.10 2.01 -13.97
N CYS A 136 13.30 2.68 -13.16
CA CYS A 136 11.93 3.06 -13.49
C CYS A 136 11.50 4.32 -12.74
N SER A 137 10.51 5.05 -13.25
CA SER A 137 9.71 5.93 -12.40
C SER A 137 8.59 5.10 -11.79
N ALA A 138 8.40 5.16 -10.46
CA ALA A 138 7.43 4.31 -9.79
C ALA A 138 6.52 5.10 -8.85
N PHE A 139 5.21 4.99 -9.08
CA PHE A 139 4.16 5.61 -8.27
C PHE A 139 3.59 4.55 -7.33
N LEU A 140 4.01 4.61 -6.05
CA LEU A 140 3.76 3.57 -5.06
C LEU A 140 2.63 3.98 -4.11
N GLY A 141 1.81 3.02 -3.72
CA GLY A 141 0.74 3.20 -2.74
C GLY A 141 1.20 3.20 -1.28
N GLY A 142 2.51 3.17 -1.03
CA GLY A 142 3.12 3.19 0.30
C GLY A 142 4.58 3.63 0.24
N ILE A 143 5.19 3.81 1.40
CA ILE A 143 6.60 4.19 1.51
C ILE A 143 7.47 2.93 1.42
N SER A 144 8.30 2.83 0.39
CA SER A 144 9.30 1.74 0.28
C SER A 144 10.32 1.83 1.41
N LYS A 145 10.62 0.71 2.07
CA LYS A 145 11.68 0.67 3.12
C LYS A 145 13.08 0.77 2.53
N ASN A 146 13.29 0.26 1.31
CA ASN A 146 14.58 0.34 0.63
C ASN A 146 14.98 1.79 0.27
N TYR A 147 13.99 2.65 0.00
CA TYR A 147 14.23 3.98 -0.58
C TYR A 147 13.68 5.14 0.25
N ASP A 148 12.94 4.85 1.32
CA ASP A 148 12.26 5.82 2.20
C ASP A 148 11.35 6.82 1.44
N THR A 149 10.73 6.37 0.36
CA THR A 149 9.87 7.20 -0.49
C THR A 149 8.72 6.40 -1.12
N ASN A 150 7.70 7.11 -1.59
CA ASN A 150 6.59 6.59 -2.39
C ASN A 150 6.72 6.90 -3.89
N LEU A 151 7.82 7.53 -4.29
CA LEU A 151 8.15 7.79 -5.68
C LEU A 151 9.60 7.39 -5.95
N LEU A 152 9.82 6.55 -6.96
CA LEU A 152 11.12 6.44 -7.60
C LEU A 152 11.10 7.24 -8.90
N THR A 153 12.23 7.85 -9.26
CA THR A 153 12.38 8.64 -10.49
C THR A 153 13.49 8.09 -11.35
N SER A 154 13.26 8.06 -12.66
CA SER A 154 14.24 7.64 -13.65
C SER A 154 14.08 8.45 -14.93
N HIS A 155 15.13 8.46 -15.77
CA HIS A 155 15.09 9.01 -17.11
C HIS A 155 14.71 7.94 -18.16
N THR A 156 14.57 6.69 -17.78
CA THR A 156 14.09 5.61 -18.67
C THR A 156 12.59 5.74 -18.91
N PRO A 157 12.07 5.24 -20.04
CA PRO A 157 10.64 5.29 -20.32
C PRO A 157 9.84 4.19 -19.61
N VAL A 158 10.37 3.63 -18.52
CA VAL A 158 9.68 2.60 -17.73
C VAL A 158 8.95 3.25 -16.56
N VAL A 159 7.67 2.95 -16.43
CA VAL A 159 6.84 3.39 -15.29
C VAL A 159 6.22 2.18 -14.62
N VAL A 160 6.35 2.11 -13.30
CA VAL A 160 5.61 1.17 -12.46
C VAL A 160 4.51 1.94 -11.73
N ALA A 161 3.28 1.51 -11.88
CA ALA A 161 2.13 2.16 -11.27
C ALA A 161 1.28 1.17 -10.47
N GLU A 162 0.91 1.54 -9.25
CA GLU A 162 -0.17 0.89 -8.54
C GLU A 162 -1.50 1.31 -9.18
N ALA A 163 -2.25 0.33 -9.70
CA ALA A 163 -3.51 0.52 -10.39
C ALA A 163 -4.67 0.25 -9.43
N ASP A 164 -5.10 1.32 -8.75
CA ASP A 164 -6.10 1.29 -7.70
C ASP A 164 -7.51 1.25 -8.28
N GLU A 165 -8.30 0.23 -7.91
CA GLU A 165 -9.69 0.05 -8.33
C GLU A 165 -10.65 1.04 -7.64
N PHE A 166 -10.24 1.66 -6.52
CA PHE A 166 -11.06 2.67 -5.86
C PHE A 166 -11.44 3.80 -6.81
N ASP A 167 -12.72 4.20 -6.81
CA ASP A 167 -13.29 5.23 -7.72
C ASP A 167 -13.00 4.93 -9.22
N ARG A 168 -12.81 3.66 -9.59
CA ARG A 168 -12.44 3.21 -10.94
C ARG A 168 -11.18 3.91 -11.49
N SER A 169 -10.28 4.34 -10.60
CA SER A 169 -9.09 5.11 -10.93
C SER A 169 -8.15 4.38 -11.89
N PHE A 170 -8.05 3.06 -11.78
CA PHE A 170 -7.20 2.22 -12.64
C PHE A 170 -7.62 2.24 -14.12
N LEU A 171 -8.88 2.58 -14.44
CA LEU A 171 -9.36 2.72 -15.82
C LEU A 171 -8.80 3.95 -16.55
N GLN A 172 -8.01 4.77 -15.88
CA GLN A 172 -7.26 5.84 -16.53
C GLN A 172 -5.89 5.38 -17.07
N LEU A 173 -5.48 4.14 -16.79
CA LEU A 173 -4.19 3.58 -17.18
C LEU A 173 -4.32 2.72 -18.44
N HIS A 174 -3.33 2.79 -19.33
CA HIS A 174 -3.20 1.96 -20.52
C HIS A 174 -1.86 1.20 -20.49
N PRO A 175 -1.72 0.18 -19.62
CA PRO A 175 -0.44 -0.47 -19.40
C PRO A 175 -0.02 -1.36 -20.58
N GLU A 176 1.30 -1.53 -20.72
CA GLU A 176 1.86 -2.55 -21.59
C GLU A 176 1.79 -3.93 -20.93
N ILE A 177 2.15 -4.00 -19.64
CA ILE A 177 2.05 -5.24 -18.86
C ILE A 177 1.25 -4.92 -17.58
N ALA A 178 0.24 -5.74 -17.29
CA ALA A 178 -0.52 -5.62 -16.06
C ALA A 178 -0.56 -6.93 -15.29
N VAL A 179 -0.42 -6.86 -13.96
CA VAL A 179 -0.75 -7.95 -13.05
C VAL A 179 -2.10 -7.69 -12.40
N ILE A 180 -2.94 -8.73 -12.30
CA ILE A 180 -4.19 -8.72 -11.53
C ILE A 180 -4.06 -9.76 -10.41
N THR A 181 -3.99 -9.29 -9.16
CA THR A 181 -3.68 -10.13 -8.00
C THR A 181 -4.90 -10.77 -7.36
N ALA A 182 -6.02 -10.08 -7.34
CA ALA A 182 -7.28 -10.54 -6.77
C ALA A 182 -8.45 -9.72 -7.33
N MET A 183 -9.66 -10.27 -7.29
CA MET A 183 -10.90 -9.61 -7.73
C MET A 183 -12.02 -9.88 -6.70
N ASP A 184 -11.71 -9.74 -5.41
CA ASP A 184 -12.66 -9.98 -4.33
C ASP A 184 -13.64 -8.81 -4.17
N ALA A 185 -14.76 -9.05 -3.46
CA ALA A 185 -15.72 -8.02 -3.14
C ALA A 185 -15.11 -6.96 -2.21
N ASP A 186 -14.69 -5.86 -2.77
CA ASP A 186 -14.21 -4.67 -2.07
C ASP A 186 -14.86 -3.40 -2.65
N HIS A 187 -14.87 -2.31 -1.89
CA HIS A 187 -15.46 -1.03 -2.33
C HIS A 187 -16.90 -1.17 -2.87
N LEU A 188 -17.72 -2.00 -2.22
CA LEU A 188 -19.10 -2.23 -2.66
C LEU A 188 -20.01 -0.99 -2.56
N ASP A 189 -19.60 0.02 -1.79
CA ASP A 189 -20.20 1.35 -1.77
C ASP A 189 -20.07 2.08 -3.12
N ILE A 190 -19.03 1.75 -3.91
CA ILE A 190 -18.78 2.31 -5.25
C ILE A 190 -19.33 1.39 -6.35
N TYR A 191 -19.09 0.09 -6.21
CA TYR A 191 -19.44 -0.89 -7.25
C TYR A 191 -20.85 -1.46 -7.12
N GLY A 192 -21.42 -1.45 -5.93
CA GLY A 192 -22.74 -2.04 -5.63
C GLY A 192 -22.65 -3.53 -5.31
N ASP A 193 -22.07 -4.35 -6.19
CA ASP A 193 -21.93 -5.79 -6.03
C ASP A 193 -20.62 -6.34 -6.63
N LEU A 194 -20.38 -7.64 -6.46
CA LEU A 194 -19.19 -8.33 -6.97
C LEU A 194 -19.15 -8.41 -8.51
N GLU A 195 -20.29 -8.46 -9.17
CA GLU A 195 -20.37 -8.55 -10.65
C GLU A 195 -19.79 -7.28 -11.28
N HIS A 196 -20.17 -6.10 -10.79
CA HIS A 196 -19.63 -4.84 -11.26
C HIS A 196 -18.12 -4.66 -10.92
N VAL A 197 -17.64 -5.26 -9.80
CA VAL A 197 -16.20 -5.33 -9.54
C VAL A 197 -15.50 -6.11 -10.64
N HIS A 198 -16.00 -7.31 -10.97
CA HIS A 198 -15.43 -8.15 -12.03
C HIS A 198 -15.47 -7.46 -13.41
N GLU A 199 -16.59 -6.80 -13.74
CA GLU A 199 -16.69 -6.04 -14.99
C GLU A 199 -15.63 -4.95 -15.08
N ALA A 200 -15.38 -4.20 -14.01
CA ALA A 200 -14.36 -3.16 -14.01
C ALA A 200 -12.94 -3.74 -14.19
N PHE A 201 -12.62 -4.89 -13.60
CA PHE A 201 -11.34 -5.57 -13.84
C PHE A 201 -11.22 -6.10 -15.27
N LYS A 202 -12.31 -6.58 -15.88
CA LYS A 202 -12.35 -6.98 -17.31
C LYS A 202 -12.16 -5.76 -18.22
N GLU A 203 -12.79 -4.63 -17.89
CA GLU A 203 -12.56 -3.35 -18.59
C GLU A 203 -11.09 -2.92 -18.48
N PHE A 204 -10.48 -2.98 -17.30
CA PHE A 204 -9.05 -2.70 -17.11
C PHE A 204 -8.18 -3.66 -17.95
N ALA A 205 -8.46 -4.97 -17.94
CA ALA A 205 -7.74 -5.94 -18.75
C ALA A 205 -7.82 -5.65 -20.24
N SER A 206 -8.96 -5.12 -20.73
CA SER A 206 -9.14 -4.73 -22.14
C SER A 206 -8.25 -3.58 -22.58
N GLN A 207 -7.76 -2.75 -21.65
CA GLN A 207 -6.89 -1.60 -21.89
C GLN A 207 -5.41 -1.97 -21.95
N VAL A 208 -5.04 -3.20 -21.58
CA VAL A 208 -3.64 -3.68 -21.62
C VAL A 208 -3.24 -3.95 -23.05
N SER A 209 -2.12 -3.37 -23.49
CA SER A 209 -1.67 -3.48 -24.87
C SER A 209 -0.80 -4.71 -25.17
N GLY A 210 -0.09 -5.25 -24.20
CA GLY A 210 0.87 -6.35 -24.35
C GLY A 210 0.47 -7.62 -23.62
N THR A 211 0.62 -7.68 -22.30
CA THR A 211 0.39 -8.90 -21.52
C THR A 211 -0.39 -8.63 -20.23
N VAL A 212 -1.45 -9.40 -20.01
CA VAL A 212 -2.15 -9.52 -18.72
C VAL A 212 -1.61 -10.74 -17.99
N ILE A 213 -1.11 -10.55 -16.78
CA ILE A 213 -0.66 -11.62 -15.89
C ILE A 213 -1.70 -11.74 -14.76
N ALA A 214 -2.61 -12.67 -14.85
CA ALA A 214 -3.67 -12.82 -13.87
C ALA A 214 -3.40 -13.99 -12.92
N LYS A 215 -3.73 -13.82 -11.63
CA LYS A 215 -3.66 -14.95 -10.69
C LYS A 215 -4.51 -16.11 -11.19
N LEU A 216 -4.01 -17.32 -11.06
CA LEU A 216 -4.72 -18.54 -11.48
C LEU A 216 -6.05 -18.64 -10.74
N GLY A 217 -7.14 -18.85 -11.49
CA GLY A 217 -8.51 -18.93 -10.96
C GLY A 217 -9.31 -17.64 -11.08
N LEU A 218 -8.69 -16.50 -11.45
CA LEU A 218 -9.46 -15.29 -11.75
C LEU A 218 -10.15 -15.39 -13.10
N ASP A 219 -11.39 -14.88 -13.18
CA ASP A 219 -12.22 -14.87 -14.38
C ASP A 219 -11.83 -13.74 -15.35
N ILE A 220 -10.61 -13.84 -15.88
CA ILE A 220 -10.10 -13.02 -16.99
C ILE A 220 -9.77 -13.95 -18.14
N THR A 221 -10.39 -13.73 -19.29
CA THR A 221 -10.33 -14.61 -20.46
C THR A 221 -9.93 -13.87 -21.73
N GLU A 222 -9.68 -14.60 -22.80
CA GLU A 222 -9.40 -14.05 -24.13
C GLU A 222 -10.57 -13.22 -24.73
N ALA A 223 -11.77 -13.37 -24.14
CA ALA A 223 -12.92 -12.55 -24.51
C ALA A 223 -12.82 -11.12 -23.92
N ASP A 224 -12.10 -10.97 -22.81
CA ASP A 224 -12.01 -9.72 -22.06
C ASP A 224 -10.83 -8.83 -22.52
N THR A 225 -9.84 -9.38 -23.22
CA THR A 225 -8.65 -8.61 -23.67
C THR A 225 -8.06 -9.17 -24.96
N LYS A 226 -7.40 -8.28 -25.72
CA LYS A 226 -6.56 -8.67 -26.87
C LYS A 226 -5.11 -8.95 -26.47
N ALA A 227 -4.72 -8.57 -25.26
CA ALA A 227 -3.40 -8.84 -24.73
C ALA A 227 -3.17 -10.34 -24.52
N LYS A 228 -1.93 -10.77 -24.55
CA LYS A 228 -1.56 -12.14 -24.15
C LYS A 228 -1.91 -12.35 -22.68
N ILE A 229 -2.58 -13.45 -22.35
CA ILE A 229 -2.87 -13.81 -20.97
C ILE A 229 -1.85 -14.86 -20.49
N LEU A 230 -1.20 -14.56 -19.38
CA LEU A 230 -0.37 -15.49 -18.62
C LEU A 230 -0.94 -15.63 -17.21
N ARG A 231 -0.65 -16.77 -16.57
CA ARG A 231 -1.13 -17.09 -15.22
C ARG A 231 0.03 -17.16 -14.23
N TYR A 232 -0.22 -16.66 -13.02
CA TYR A 232 0.72 -16.87 -11.92
C TYR A 232 0.00 -17.45 -10.71
N HIS A 233 0.74 -18.13 -9.86
CA HIS A 233 0.22 -18.68 -8.61
C HIS A 233 1.35 -18.88 -7.60
N PHE A 234 1.01 -18.93 -6.31
CA PHE A 234 1.96 -19.21 -5.24
C PHE A 234 2.76 -20.50 -5.49
N ASN A 235 2.09 -21.64 -5.74
CA ASN A 235 2.76 -22.96 -5.87
C ASN A 235 2.01 -23.93 -6.78
N ASP A 236 1.16 -23.48 -7.67
CA ASP A 236 0.40 -24.36 -8.59
C ASP A 236 1.07 -24.40 -9.96
N SER A 237 1.54 -25.58 -10.35
CA SER A 237 2.24 -25.81 -11.62
C SER A 237 1.37 -25.71 -12.88
N ARG A 238 0.06 -25.48 -12.75
CA ARG A 238 -0.82 -25.14 -13.87
C ARG A 238 -0.65 -23.69 -14.32
N ALA A 239 -0.02 -22.85 -13.50
CA ALA A 239 0.31 -21.47 -13.85
C ALA A 239 1.61 -21.40 -14.66
N ASP A 240 1.74 -20.34 -15.47
CA ASP A 240 2.96 -20.04 -16.24
C ASP A 240 4.12 -19.62 -15.33
N PHE A 241 3.81 -18.92 -14.23
CA PHE A 241 4.75 -18.48 -13.21
C PHE A 241 4.33 -19.00 -11.85
N TYR A 242 5.19 -19.73 -11.16
CA TYR A 242 4.88 -20.24 -9.82
C TYR A 242 6.15 -20.51 -9.02
N ALA A 243 6.01 -20.55 -7.68
CA ALA A 243 7.07 -20.97 -6.80
C ALA A 243 7.06 -22.51 -6.69
N ARG A 244 8.18 -23.14 -7.03
CA ARG A 244 8.42 -24.58 -6.82
C ARG A 244 9.18 -24.77 -5.51
N ASN A 245 8.79 -25.76 -4.71
CA ASN A 245 9.44 -26.14 -3.46
C ASN A 245 9.59 -24.98 -2.45
N PRO A 246 8.56 -24.17 -2.17
CA PRO A 246 8.69 -23.10 -1.19
C PRO A 246 8.92 -23.69 0.22
N GLN A 247 9.99 -23.24 0.88
CA GLN A 247 10.38 -23.71 2.22
C GLN A 247 10.61 -22.51 3.13
N PRO A 248 9.90 -22.37 4.26
CA PRO A 248 10.15 -21.34 5.24
C PRO A 248 11.35 -21.70 6.13
N ASP A 249 12.11 -20.71 6.56
CA ASP A 249 13.03 -20.83 7.68
C ASP A 249 12.31 -20.63 9.03
N LYS A 250 13.05 -20.66 10.13
CA LYS A 250 12.51 -20.49 11.48
C LYS A 250 11.93 -19.09 11.77
N LEU A 251 12.27 -18.12 10.96
CA LEU A 251 11.81 -16.72 11.07
C LEU A 251 10.73 -16.39 10.03
N GLY A 252 10.26 -17.40 9.27
CA GLY A 252 9.19 -17.26 8.28
C GLY A 252 9.65 -16.74 6.91
N TYR A 253 10.96 -16.60 6.66
CA TYR A 253 11.48 -16.25 5.34
C TYR A 253 11.53 -17.48 4.45
N PHE A 254 11.05 -17.34 3.22
CA PHE A 254 10.96 -18.43 2.27
C PHE A 254 12.14 -18.47 1.31
N SER A 255 12.55 -19.70 0.96
CA SER A 255 13.37 -20.00 -0.21
C SER A 255 12.57 -20.86 -1.18
N PHE A 256 12.65 -20.59 -2.48
CA PHE A 256 11.90 -21.31 -3.52
C PHE A 256 12.60 -21.21 -4.87
N ASP A 257 12.16 -22.02 -5.84
CA ASP A 257 12.54 -21.86 -7.24
C ASP A 257 11.41 -21.15 -7.99
N LEU A 258 11.69 -20.04 -8.68
CA LEU A 258 10.70 -19.35 -9.52
C LEU A 258 10.69 -19.98 -10.91
N VAL A 259 9.64 -20.72 -11.21
CA VAL A 259 9.41 -21.31 -12.55
C VAL A 259 8.71 -20.30 -13.42
N TYR A 260 9.15 -20.20 -14.69
CA TYR A 260 8.58 -19.31 -15.69
C TYR A 260 8.64 -19.92 -17.10
N PRO A 261 7.95 -19.43 -18.13
CA PRO A 261 7.92 -20.05 -19.47
C PRO A 261 9.28 -20.21 -20.16
N GLY A 262 10.32 -19.50 -19.73
CA GLY A 262 11.67 -19.59 -20.28
C GLY A 262 12.66 -20.45 -19.48
N GLY A 263 12.26 -20.91 -18.28
CA GLY A 263 13.18 -21.66 -17.41
C GLY A 263 12.83 -21.61 -15.93
N VAL A 264 13.87 -21.63 -15.11
CA VAL A 264 13.75 -21.62 -13.64
C VAL A 264 14.82 -20.72 -13.05
N ILE A 265 14.43 -19.83 -12.14
CA ILE A 265 15.37 -19.13 -11.27
C ILE A 265 15.46 -19.92 -9.97
N GLU A 266 16.59 -20.60 -9.77
CA GLU A 266 16.77 -21.45 -8.61
C GLU A 266 17.16 -20.66 -7.35
N ASN A 267 16.73 -21.16 -6.18
CA ASN A 267 17.11 -20.66 -4.86
C ASN A 267 16.86 -19.15 -4.66
N VAL A 268 15.67 -18.70 -5.03
CA VAL A 268 15.19 -17.36 -4.71
C VAL A 268 14.89 -17.28 -3.21
N LYS A 269 15.47 -16.31 -2.52
CA LYS A 269 15.19 -16.04 -1.10
C LYS A 269 14.33 -14.78 -1.01
N CYS A 270 13.20 -14.85 -0.32
CA CYS A 270 12.40 -13.66 -0.04
C CYS A 270 13.09 -12.76 0.99
N GLY A 271 13.17 -11.47 0.72
CA GLY A 271 13.66 -10.47 1.69
C GLY A 271 12.64 -10.13 2.78
N THR A 272 11.38 -10.55 2.61
CA THR A 272 10.28 -10.38 3.57
C THR A 272 9.62 -11.72 3.86
N PRO A 273 9.19 -12.00 5.11
CA PRO A 273 8.64 -13.31 5.48
C PRO A 273 7.17 -13.46 5.06
N GLY A 274 6.69 -14.70 5.07
CA GLY A 274 5.32 -15.08 4.78
C GLY A 274 5.09 -15.55 3.35
N TRP A 275 4.20 -16.53 3.19
CA TRP A 275 3.86 -17.11 1.88
C TRP A 275 3.24 -16.09 0.92
N VAL A 276 2.52 -15.09 1.46
CA VAL A 276 1.96 -13.97 0.67
C VAL A 276 3.06 -13.20 -0.05
N ASN A 277 4.23 -13.04 0.57
CA ASN A 277 5.36 -12.37 -0.06
C ASN A 277 6.08 -13.25 -1.09
N VAL A 278 5.97 -14.58 -0.99
CA VAL A 278 6.36 -15.47 -2.10
C VAL A 278 5.43 -15.23 -3.30
N GLU A 279 4.12 -15.17 -3.09
CA GLU A 279 3.15 -14.90 -4.16
C GLU A 279 3.37 -13.52 -4.80
N ASN A 280 3.60 -12.47 -3.99
CA ASN A 280 3.96 -11.14 -4.47
C ASN A 280 5.28 -11.17 -5.28
N SER A 281 6.26 -11.99 -4.85
CA SER A 281 7.54 -12.16 -5.55
C SER A 281 7.37 -12.86 -6.90
N VAL A 282 6.50 -13.87 -6.97
CA VAL A 282 6.15 -14.52 -8.25
C VAL A 282 5.47 -13.52 -9.19
N ALA A 283 4.51 -12.73 -8.69
CA ALA A 283 3.80 -11.73 -9.48
C ALA A 283 4.73 -10.63 -10.00
N ALA A 284 5.59 -10.06 -9.15
CA ALA A 284 6.57 -9.05 -9.54
C ALA A 284 7.63 -9.61 -10.50
N GLY A 285 8.13 -10.82 -10.22
CA GLY A 285 9.06 -11.54 -11.09
C GLY A 285 8.46 -11.81 -12.47
N ALA A 286 7.16 -12.14 -12.52
CA ALA A 286 6.46 -12.38 -13.78
C ALA A 286 6.38 -11.12 -14.66
N ILE A 287 6.13 -9.92 -14.07
CA ILE A 287 6.22 -8.65 -14.80
C ILE A 287 7.63 -8.46 -15.37
N CYS A 288 8.63 -8.59 -14.51
CA CYS A 288 10.01 -8.30 -14.84
C CYS A 288 10.58 -9.27 -15.90
N LEU A 289 10.26 -10.58 -15.80
CA LEU A 289 10.60 -11.59 -16.80
C LEU A 289 9.88 -11.35 -18.13
N THR A 290 8.60 -10.95 -18.09
CA THR A 290 7.83 -10.62 -19.29
C THR A 290 8.39 -9.38 -20.00
N TYR A 291 8.88 -8.40 -19.26
CA TYR A 291 9.61 -7.25 -19.79
C TYR A 291 10.98 -7.61 -20.36
N GLY A 292 11.60 -8.71 -19.90
CA GLY A 292 12.89 -9.19 -20.38
C GLY A 292 14.07 -8.86 -19.47
N LEU A 293 13.85 -8.67 -18.17
CA LEU A 293 14.95 -8.52 -17.21
C LEU A 293 15.66 -9.86 -16.98
N GLU A 294 16.97 -9.78 -16.69
CA GLU A 294 17.80 -10.95 -16.44
C GLU A 294 17.40 -11.69 -15.15
N PRO A 295 17.28 -13.03 -15.18
CA PRO A 295 16.89 -13.86 -14.04
C PRO A 295 17.71 -13.63 -12.77
N ASP A 296 19.03 -13.45 -12.89
CA ASP A 296 19.93 -13.24 -11.75
C ASP A 296 19.69 -11.90 -11.06
N ALA A 297 19.36 -10.85 -11.81
CA ALA A 297 19.00 -9.55 -11.25
C ALA A 297 17.68 -9.65 -10.47
N ILE A 298 16.71 -10.39 -10.99
CA ILE A 298 15.42 -10.63 -10.30
C ILE A 298 15.63 -11.38 -9.00
N ARG A 299 16.44 -12.46 -9.03
CA ARG A 299 16.77 -13.24 -7.83
C ARG A 299 17.43 -12.38 -6.75
N HIS A 300 18.39 -11.56 -7.13
CA HIS A 300 19.08 -10.64 -6.22
C HIS A 300 18.11 -9.64 -5.59
N ALA A 301 17.31 -8.97 -6.42
CA ALA A 301 16.41 -7.93 -5.96
C ALA A 301 15.30 -8.45 -5.04
N ILE A 302 14.73 -9.63 -5.32
CA ILE A 302 13.76 -10.25 -4.39
C ILE A 302 14.40 -10.47 -3.02
N GLY A 303 15.68 -10.87 -2.97
CA GLY A 303 16.40 -11.12 -1.72
C GLY A 303 16.75 -9.86 -0.93
N THR A 304 16.91 -8.73 -1.58
CA THR A 304 17.26 -7.43 -0.95
C THR A 304 16.05 -6.56 -0.64
N PHE A 305 14.84 -6.98 -1.02
CA PHE A 305 13.62 -6.25 -0.75
C PHE A 305 13.28 -6.21 0.73
N GLN A 306 13.08 -5.03 1.30
CA GLN A 306 12.81 -4.82 2.72
C GLN A 306 11.33 -4.61 3.04
N GLY A 307 10.46 -4.57 2.01
CA GLY A 307 9.03 -4.34 2.18
C GLY A 307 8.61 -2.88 2.10
N VAL A 308 7.40 -2.64 2.57
CA VAL A 308 6.73 -1.33 2.58
C VAL A 308 6.43 -0.97 4.03
N LYS A 309 6.68 0.29 4.42
CA LYS A 309 6.35 0.77 5.77
C LYS A 309 4.87 0.54 6.05
N ARG A 310 4.59 0.04 7.25
CA ARG A 310 3.24 -0.22 7.74
C ARG A 310 2.41 -1.24 6.93
N ARG A 311 3.07 -2.17 6.22
CA ARG A 311 2.44 -3.33 5.53
C ARG A 311 3.14 -4.60 5.99
N LEU A 312 2.62 -5.24 7.05
CA LEU A 312 3.31 -6.30 7.79
C LEU A 312 4.80 -5.92 7.99
N ASP A 313 5.00 -4.71 8.45
CA ASP A 313 6.29 -4.06 8.54
C ASP A 313 7.06 -4.59 9.75
N ILE A 314 8.11 -5.35 9.50
CA ILE A 314 8.88 -6.02 10.55
C ILE A 314 9.96 -5.08 11.07
N HIS A 315 9.89 -4.79 12.38
CA HIS A 315 10.85 -3.97 13.11
C HIS A 315 11.83 -4.81 13.92
N LEU A 316 11.37 -5.96 14.40
CA LEU A 316 12.18 -6.95 15.10
C LEU A 316 11.70 -8.35 14.73
N ASN A 317 12.63 -9.27 14.40
CA ASN A 317 12.29 -10.66 14.13
C ASN A 317 13.38 -11.59 14.67
N THR A 318 13.10 -12.25 15.79
CA THR A 318 13.96 -13.25 16.42
C THR A 318 13.18 -14.51 16.77
N GLU A 319 13.85 -15.59 17.12
CA GLU A 319 13.18 -16.83 17.55
C GLU A 319 12.34 -16.64 18.84
N LYS A 320 12.62 -15.61 19.65
CA LYS A 320 11.97 -15.40 20.96
C LYS A 320 11.05 -14.20 21.01
N LEU A 321 11.27 -13.22 20.14
CA LEU A 321 10.54 -11.96 20.18
C LEU A 321 10.48 -11.36 18.77
N SER A 322 9.27 -11.04 18.31
CA SER A 322 9.05 -10.38 17.03
C SER A 322 8.10 -9.21 17.20
N TYR A 323 8.36 -8.12 16.45
CA TYR A 323 7.50 -6.93 16.42
C TYR A 323 7.22 -6.51 15.00
N ILE A 324 5.94 -6.35 14.70
CA ILE A 324 5.39 -6.02 13.39
C ILE A 324 4.45 -4.82 13.53
N ASP A 325 4.40 -3.95 12.52
CA ASP A 325 3.39 -2.90 12.40
C ASP A 325 2.60 -3.07 11.10
N ASP A 326 1.30 -2.80 11.16
CA ASP A 326 0.44 -2.84 9.98
C ASP A 326 -0.60 -1.72 10.00
N TYR A 327 -0.84 -1.14 8.83
CA TYR A 327 -1.79 -0.04 8.64
C TYR A 327 -3.26 -0.49 8.72
N ALA A 328 -3.53 -1.78 8.83
CA ALA A 328 -4.88 -2.34 8.84
C ALA A 328 -5.80 -1.60 9.84
N HIS A 329 -6.90 -1.10 9.31
CA HIS A 329 -7.87 -0.29 10.03
C HIS A 329 -9.32 -0.59 9.60
N HIS A 330 -9.53 -1.63 8.79
CA HIS A 330 -10.81 -2.22 8.42
C HIS A 330 -10.85 -3.69 8.90
N PRO A 331 -12.02 -4.25 9.28
CA PRO A 331 -12.12 -5.62 9.79
C PRO A 331 -11.49 -6.68 8.88
N LYS A 332 -11.71 -6.58 7.57
CA LYS A 332 -11.13 -7.52 6.58
C LYS A 332 -9.60 -7.45 6.54
N GLU A 333 -9.04 -6.24 6.57
CA GLU A 333 -7.59 -6.04 6.61
C GLU A 333 -6.98 -6.65 7.86
N LEU A 334 -7.59 -6.41 9.04
CA LEU A 334 -7.17 -7.01 10.30
C LEU A 334 -7.22 -8.54 10.24
N ALA A 335 -8.32 -9.10 9.72
CA ALA A 335 -8.47 -10.55 9.60
C ALA A 335 -7.37 -11.15 8.73
N THR A 336 -7.04 -10.52 7.60
CA THR A 336 -5.99 -10.94 6.68
C THR A 336 -4.61 -10.84 7.32
N ALA A 337 -4.29 -9.71 7.97
CA ALA A 337 -3.01 -9.50 8.62
C ALA A 337 -2.81 -10.49 9.81
N ILE A 338 -3.83 -10.70 10.63
CA ILE A 338 -3.78 -11.68 11.74
C ILE A 338 -3.58 -13.10 11.20
N SER A 339 -4.27 -13.48 10.11
CA SER A 339 -4.06 -14.78 9.45
C SER A 339 -2.61 -14.93 8.96
N SER A 340 -2.09 -13.90 8.29
CA SER A 340 -0.69 -13.88 7.83
C SER A 340 0.30 -14.01 9.00
N MET A 341 0.03 -13.37 10.14
CA MET A 341 0.86 -13.51 11.33
C MET A 341 0.85 -14.95 11.89
N ARG A 342 -0.32 -15.60 11.88
CA ARG A 342 -0.42 -17.01 12.30
C ARG A 342 0.38 -17.95 11.38
N ASP A 343 0.40 -17.64 10.08
CA ASP A 343 1.17 -18.42 9.09
C ASP A 343 2.69 -18.17 9.20
N ILE A 344 3.10 -16.93 9.49
CA ILE A 344 4.52 -16.56 9.64
C ILE A 344 5.08 -17.10 10.97
N PHE A 345 4.28 -17.08 12.05
CA PHE A 345 4.69 -17.42 13.41
C PHE A 345 3.83 -18.56 14.01
N PRO A 346 3.86 -19.76 13.42
CA PRO A 346 3.01 -20.87 13.85
C PRO A 346 3.30 -21.25 15.29
N GLY A 347 2.24 -21.33 16.11
CA GLY A 347 2.31 -21.76 17.53
C GLY A 347 2.87 -20.73 18.50
N ARG A 348 3.27 -19.54 18.05
CA ARG A 348 3.72 -18.43 18.91
C ARG A 348 2.52 -17.62 19.43
N LYS A 349 2.65 -17.06 20.64
CA LYS A 349 1.61 -16.23 21.26
C LYS A 349 1.54 -14.86 20.57
N LEU A 350 0.41 -14.57 19.92
CA LEU A 350 0.18 -13.33 19.20
C LEU A 350 -0.54 -12.30 20.08
N THR A 351 0.14 -11.20 20.38
CA THR A 351 -0.42 -10.03 21.06
C THR A 351 -0.66 -8.93 20.02
N ALA A 352 -1.89 -8.43 19.91
CA ALA A 352 -2.23 -7.32 19.04
C ALA A 352 -2.55 -6.06 19.83
N VAL A 353 -1.99 -4.93 19.41
CA VAL A 353 -2.42 -3.59 19.82
C VAL A 353 -3.25 -3.02 18.68
N PHE A 354 -4.47 -2.59 18.93
CA PHE A 354 -5.33 -1.99 17.92
C PHE A 354 -5.83 -0.61 18.36
N GLN A 355 -5.63 0.40 17.49
CA GLN A 355 -6.23 1.72 17.62
C GLN A 355 -7.33 1.87 16.58
N PRO A 356 -8.63 1.86 16.98
CA PRO A 356 -9.71 2.11 16.04
C PRO A 356 -9.60 3.52 15.43
N HIS A 357 -9.96 3.64 14.16
CA HIS A 357 -9.89 4.89 13.41
C HIS A 357 -11.28 5.30 12.94
N LEU A 358 -11.72 6.51 13.30
CA LEU A 358 -13.04 7.11 13.08
C LEU A 358 -14.17 6.53 13.96
N TYR A 359 -14.99 7.40 14.48
CA TYR A 359 -16.17 7.01 15.27
C TYR A 359 -17.23 6.32 14.41
N THR A 360 -17.49 6.82 13.21
CA THR A 360 -18.46 6.23 12.27
C THR A 360 -18.10 4.81 11.93
N ARG A 361 -16.84 4.54 11.55
CA ARG A 361 -16.34 3.20 11.22
C ARG A 361 -16.40 2.27 12.42
N THR A 362 -16.02 2.75 13.59
CA THR A 362 -16.07 1.97 14.84
C THR A 362 -17.50 1.54 15.15
N ARG A 363 -18.47 2.45 15.02
CA ARG A 363 -19.88 2.14 15.23
C ARG A 363 -20.41 1.11 14.23
N ASP A 364 -20.14 1.33 12.95
CA ASP A 364 -20.76 0.57 11.85
C ASP A 364 -20.18 -0.86 11.77
N PHE A 365 -18.90 -1.06 12.14
CA PHE A 365 -18.21 -2.35 12.03
C PHE A 365 -17.79 -2.95 13.38
N ALA A 366 -18.37 -2.52 14.51
CA ALA A 366 -17.98 -3.00 15.85
C ALA A 366 -17.97 -4.54 15.98
N ALA A 367 -18.97 -5.23 15.41
CA ALA A 367 -19.07 -6.69 15.46
C ALA A 367 -18.00 -7.37 14.60
N ASP A 368 -17.73 -6.84 13.41
CA ASP A 368 -16.73 -7.40 12.48
C ASP A 368 -15.31 -7.17 12.99
N PHE A 369 -15.05 -6.01 13.62
CA PHE A 369 -13.79 -5.76 14.33
C PHE A 369 -13.59 -6.78 15.45
N ALA A 370 -14.62 -6.99 16.27
CA ALA A 370 -14.53 -7.95 17.38
C ALA A 370 -14.28 -9.37 16.86
N ALA A 371 -14.95 -9.80 15.78
CA ALA A 371 -14.74 -11.11 15.17
C ALA A 371 -13.30 -11.29 14.67
N SER A 372 -12.73 -10.27 14.03
CA SER A 372 -11.34 -10.30 13.55
C SER A 372 -10.34 -10.32 14.70
N LEU A 373 -10.49 -9.43 15.68
CA LEU A 373 -9.60 -9.29 16.83
C LEU A 373 -9.69 -10.44 17.85
N SER A 374 -10.79 -11.20 17.82
CA SER A 374 -10.93 -12.42 18.65
C SER A 374 -10.00 -13.56 18.25
N LYS A 375 -9.33 -13.45 17.10
CA LYS A 375 -8.39 -14.47 16.58
C LYS A 375 -6.97 -14.35 17.15
N VAL A 376 -6.67 -13.33 17.94
CA VAL A 376 -5.37 -13.18 18.62
C VAL A 376 -5.41 -13.84 20.00
N ASP A 377 -4.24 -14.10 20.60
CA ASP A 377 -4.16 -14.65 21.97
C ASP A 377 -4.36 -13.56 23.01
N LYS A 378 -3.91 -12.35 22.69
CA LYS A 378 -4.10 -11.17 23.55
C LYS A 378 -4.40 -9.93 22.73
N LEU A 379 -5.44 -9.20 23.13
CA LEU A 379 -5.79 -7.89 22.56
C LEU A 379 -5.51 -6.77 23.55
N ILE A 380 -4.79 -5.76 23.11
CA ILE A 380 -4.66 -4.44 23.72
C ILE A 380 -5.43 -3.46 22.85
N LEU A 381 -6.59 -3.00 23.30
CA LEU A 381 -7.43 -2.07 22.56
C LEU A 381 -7.23 -0.66 23.08
N LEU A 382 -6.98 0.28 22.18
CA LEU A 382 -6.78 1.70 22.52
C LEU A 382 -8.05 2.52 22.26
N ASP A 383 -8.05 3.76 22.75
CA ASP A 383 -9.09 4.74 22.42
C ASP A 383 -9.17 5.01 20.90
N ILE A 384 -10.37 5.39 20.44
CA ILE A 384 -10.60 5.73 19.04
C ILE A 384 -9.76 6.96 18.66
N TYR A 385 -9.04 6.87 17.54
CA TYR A 385 -8.44 8.03 16.89
C TYR A 385 -9.49 8.73 16.03
N PRO A 386 -9.92 9.96 16.38
CA PRO A 386 -11.05 10.63 15.73
C PRO A 386 -10.73 11.13 14.33
N ALA A 387 -9.44 11.35 14.00
CA ALA A 387 -9.00 12.06 12.80
C ALA A 387 -9.72 13.42 12.66
N ARG A 388 -10.72 13.47 11.79
CA ARG A 388 -11.51 14.69 11.48
C ARG A 388 -12.95 14.62 11.97
N GLU A 389 -13.34 13.54 12.65
CA GLU A 389 -14.71 13.37 13.14
C GLU A 389 -14.88 13.93 14.55
N GLU A 390 -16.05 14.47 14.82
CA GLU A 390 -16.48 14.82 16.17
C GLU A 390 -16.93 13.55 16.92
N PRO A 391 -16.76 13.49 18.25
CA PRO A 391 -17.22 12.36 19.05
C PRO A 391 -18.71 12.08 18.88
N ILE A 392 -19.05 10.82 18.64
CA ILE A 392 -20.44 10.36 18.56
C ILE A 392 -20.85 9.85 19.94
N PRO A 393 -21.93 10.37 20.56
CA PRO A 393 -22.40 9.91 21.86
C PRO A 393 -22.62 8.39 21.90
N GLY A 394 -22.02 7.72 22.89
CA GLY A 394 -22.12 6.26 23.07
C GLY A 394 -21.21 5.43 22.18
N VAL A 395 -20.36 6.06 21.35
CA VAL A 395 -19.39 5.36 20.51
C VAL A 395 -17.99 5.51 21.10
N THR A 396 -17.55 4.45 21.77
CA THR A 396 -16.19 4.32 22.32
C THR A 396 -15.59 2.98 21.89
N SER A 397 -14.32 2.73 22.19
CA SER A 397 -13.69 1.44 21.92
C SER A 397 -14.35 0.28 22.70
N GLU A 398 -15.07 0.58 23.78
CA GLU A 398 -15.80 -0.42 24.56
C GLU A 398 -16.82 -1.21 23.74
N ILE A 399 -17.46 -0.60 22.72
CA ILE A 399 -18.42 -1.29 21.86
C ILE A 399 -17.80 -2.43 21.04
N ILE A 400 -16.49 -2.37 20.77
CA ILE A 400 -15.70 -3.47 20.22
C ILE A 400 -15.26 -4.39 21.33
N PHE A 401 -14.68 -3.84 22.41
CA PHE A 401 -14.08 -4.58 23.52
C PHE A 401 -15.04 -5.60 24.14
N ASP A 402 -16.29 -5.20 24.37
CA ASP A 402 -17.31 -6.06 24.99
C ASP A 402 -17.63 -7.30 24.14
N LYS A 403 -17.49 -7.20 22.82
CA LYS A 403 -17.78 -8.28 21.87
C LYS A 403 -16.58 -9.18 21.58
N VAL A 404 -15.37 -8.76 21.90
CA VAL A 404 -14.15 -9.53 21.66
C VAL A 404 -14.09 -10.74 22.61
N THR A 405 -13.78 -11.91 22.05
CA THR A 405 -13.66 -13.20 22.75
C THR A 405 -12.22 -13.71 22.79
N ALA A 406 -11.22 -12.87 22.53
CA ALA A 406 -9.81 -13.25 22.71
C ALA A 406 -9.55 -13.74 24.14
N PRO A 407 -8.66 -14.75 24.34
CA PRO A 407 -8.38 -15.31 25.67
C PRO A 407 -7.96 -14.27 26.71
N GLU A 408 -7.17 -13.29 26.27
CA GLU A 408 -6.75 -12.16 27.10
C GLU A 408 -7.10 -10.85 26.38
N LYS A 409 -7.65 -9.87 27.08
CA LYS A 409 -7.92 -8.56 26.52
C LYS A 409 -7.82 -7.46 27.58
N VAL A 410 -7.35 -6.29 27.17
CA VAL A 410 -7.26 -5.09 27.99
C VAL A 410 -7.62 -3.86 27.17
N LEU A 411 -8.32 -2.90 27.81
CA LEU A 411 -8.62 -1.59 27.24
C LEU A 411 -7.70 -0.58 27.93
N LEU A 412 -6.94 0.19 27.15
CA LEU A 412 -5.98 1.17 27.64
C LEU A 412 -6.16 2.51 26.94
N LYS A 413 -5.81 3.58 27.62
CA LYS A 413 -5.52 4.84 26.96
C LYS A 413 -4.16 4.74 26.29
N LYS A 414 -3.99 5.46 25.17
CA LYS A 414 -2.72 5.39 24.42
C LYS A 414 -1.50 5.81 25.24
N GLU A 415 -1.67 6.72 26.23
CA GLU A 415 -0.61 7.19 27.13
C GLU A 415 -0.10 6.08 28.05
N GLU A 416 -0.91 5.06 28.32
CA GLU A 416 -0.58 3.92 29.21
C GLU A 416 0.14 2.79 28.44
N LEU A 417 0.15 2.84 27.10
CA LEU A 417 0.61 1.74 26.26
C LEU A 417 2.06 1.34 26.53
N MET A 418 2.99 2.30 26.60
CA MET A 418 4.41 2.00 26.78
C MET A 418 4.69 1.39 28.15
N ASP A 419 4.12 1.95 29.22
CA ASP A 419 4.26 1.42 30.58
C ASP A 419 3.69 0.00 30.69
N TYR A 420 2.56 -0.25 30.02
CA TYR A 420 1.96 -1.58 29.99
C TYR A 420 2.86 -2.58 29.25
N LEU A 421 3.31 -2.25 28.03
CA LEU A 421 4.15 -3.13 27.20
C LEU A 421 5.50 -3.41 27.88
N GLN A 422 6.04 -2.47 28.67
CA GLN A 422 7.30 -2.65 29.37
C GLN A 422 7.28 -3.81 30.37
N ASN A 423 6.14 -4.12 30.95
CA ASN A 423 5.97 -5.17 31.93
C ASN A 423 5.31 -6.45 31.40
N GLU A 424 4.85 -6.41 30.13
CA GLU A 424 4.13 -7.52 29.51
C GLU A 424 5.09 -8.57 28.93
N PRO A 425 4.87 -9.88 29.18
CA PRO A 425 5.59 -10.93 28.47
C PRO A 425 5.10 -11.01 27.03
N LEU A 426 6.00 -10.69 26.08
CA LEU A 426 5.70 -10.66 24.65
C LEU A 426 6.47 -11.77 23.93
N ASP A 427 5.81 -12.38 22.94
CA ASP A 427 6.39 -13.34 21.99
C ASP A 427 6.31 -12.77 20.57
N VAL A 428 5.10 -12.59 20.01
CA VAL A 428 4.88 -11.84 18.79
C VAL A 428 3.95 -10.67 19.10
N LEU A 429 4.42 -9.45 18.87
CA LEU A 429 3.65 -8.23 18.99
C LEU A 429 3.31 -7.68 17.61
N ILE A 430 2.06 -7.30 17.39
CA ILE A 430 1.66 -6.53 16.22
C ILE A 430 0.86 -5.30 16.60
N THR A 431 1.18 -4.16 16.01
CA THR A 431 0.41 -2.92 16.13
C THR A 431 -0.42 -2.69 14.87
N PHE A 432 -1.69 -2.29 15.05
CA PHE A 432 -2.65 -2.04 14.00
C PHE A 432 -3.29 -0.66 14.11
N GLY A 433 -3.48 0.01 12.98
CA GLY A 433 -4.29 1.22 12.91
C GLY A 433 -3.75 2.28 11.95
N ALA A 434 -4.64 3.11 11.41
CA ALA A 434 -4.32 4.23 10.52
C ALA A 434 -4.14 5.56 11.27
N GLY A 435 -4.31 5.55 12.59
CA GLY A 435 -4.18 6.71 13.47
C GLY A 435 -2.75 6.96 13.93
N ASN A 436 -2.63 7.76 15.00
CA ASN A 436 -1.35 8.15 15.58
C ASN A 436 -0.64 7.06 16.41
N ILE A 437 -1.07 5.81 16.29
CA ILE A 437 -0.37 4.64 16.82
C ILE A 437 1.03 4.49 16.18
N ASP A 438 1.22 5.02 14.97
CA ASP A 438 2.51 5.04 14.28
C ASP A 438 3.63 5.71 15.09
N ARG A 439 3.29 6.67 15.95
CA ARG A 439 4.25 7.37 16.84
C ARG A 439 4.86 6.45 17.91
N PHE A 440 4.26 5.29 18.15
CA PHE A 440 4.77 4.30 19.08
C PHE A 440 5.70 3.27 18.43
N ILE A 441 5.79 3.24 17.11
CA ILE A 441 6.59 2.22 16.40
C ILE A 441 8.05 2.26 16.85
N GLU A 442 8.69 3.42 16.78
CA GLU A 442 10.09 3.55 17.18
C GLU A 442 10.30 3.32 18.68
N PRO A 443 9.53 3.95 19.60
CA PRO A 443 9.65 3.67 21.03
C PRO A 443 9.48 2.18 21.40
N ILE A 444 8.51 1.49 20.78
CA ILE A 444 8.31 0.05 20.99
C ILE A 444 9.49 -0.74 20.45
N THR A 445 9.99 -0.38 19.26
CA THR A 445 11.12 -1.05 18.62
C THR A 445 12.38 -0.97 19.50
N GLU A 446 12.69 0.22 20.00
CA GLU A 446 13.85 0.44 20.90
C GLU A 446 13.71 -0.39 22.18
N MET A 447 12.57 -0.30 22.88
CA MET A 447 12.29 -1.07 24.09
C MET A 447 12.46 -2.59 23.85
N LEU A 448 11.94 -3.11 22.72
CA LEU A 448 12.00 -4.54 22.44
C LEU A 448 13.40 -5.00 22.02
N ARG A 449 14.17 -4.16 21.33
CA ARG A 449 15.59 -4.42 21.00
C ARG A 449 16.43 -4.51 22.29
N GLU A 450 16.24 -3.60 23.23
CA GLU A 450 16.90 -3.64 24.53
C GLU A 450 16.58 -4.95 25.27
N ARG A 451 15.28 -5.37 25.31
CA ARG A 451 14.88 -6.66 25.91
C ARG A 451 15.50 -7.86 25.21
N ALA A 452 15.66 -7.81 23.90
CA ALA A 452 16.28 -8.87 23.12
C ALA A 452 17.81 -8.88 23.23
N GLY A 453 18.43 -7.90 23.89
CA GLY A 453 19.88 -7.74 23.99
C GLY A 453 20.53 -7.37 22.64
N ILE A 454 19.79 -6.71 21.76
CA ILE A 454 20.24 -6.27 20.43
C ILE A 454 20.66 -4.81 20.52
N SER A 455 21.97 -4.53 20.44
CA SER A 455 22.49 -3.15 20.41
C SER A 455 22.08 -2.43 19.14
N ASN A 456 21.77 -1.13 19.23
CA ASN A 456 21.66 -0.27 18.07
C ASN A 456 23.03 -0.19 17.39
N SER A 457 23.14 -0.81 16.20
CA SER A 457 24.34 -0.71 15.34
C SER A 457 24.23 0.50 14.42
#